data_17758166c77a43f3a8ff0916acea07e7
#
_entry.id   17758166c77a43f3a8ff0916acea07e7
#
_cell.length_a   1.000
_cell.length_b   1.000
_cell.length_c   1.000
_cell.angle_alpha   90.00
_cell.angle_beta   90.00
_cell.angle_gamma   90.00
#
_symmetry.space_group_name_H-M   'P 1'
#
loop_
_entity.id
_entity.type
_entity.pdbx_description
1 polymer ?
#
loop_
_entity_poly.entity_id
_entity_poly.type
_entity_poly.pdbx_seq_one_letter_code
_entity_poly.pdbx_strand_id
1 'polypeptide(L)'
;MCLKEDYYSGLGSNMHAGYNFQLLVSKGIILHYFVCQDRNDMTTLIPFLSSFNSLYGFFPKRLCADSGYGSFSNLQFVYDNNIHSFIKTLDWASLLSGDSIQLFHFDENNNLFCLNNKMAQKLDYYFGRHPHGKYSFYLISYCHRCKFKSICQKSLKSIKNERVFETNSDFYSLRQLNINNLLSPKGIEMRVNRSSQVEGAFGVIKQDMDYERVRRKGIDNVSAEIMLVCLGYNIRKLFLLLSGKAKLDYWVAPIDLQSESLPIPNLNKLLKTESKKKGKNASLRTSYKHKKGR
;
A
#
# COMPACT_ATOMS: atom_id res chain seq x y z
N MET A 1 -14.10 -10.22 -16.82
CA MET A 1 -12.71 -10.65 -16.57
C MET A 1 -11.79 -9.43 -16.72
N CYS A 2 -10.86 -9.24 -15.80
CA CYS A 2 -9.78 -8.27 -15.99
C CYS A 2 -8.56 -8.96 -16.60
N LEU A 3 -7.73 -8.20 -17.33
CA LEU A 3 -6.44 -8.69 -17.80
C LEU A 3 -5.40 -8.45 -16.71
N LYS A 4 -4.75 -9.50 -16.23
CA LYS A 4 -3.63 -9.43 -15.26
C LYS A 4 -2.34 -9.93 -15.92
N GLU A 5 -1.22 -9.29 -15.58
CA GLU A 5 0.09 -9.79 -15.95
C GLU A 5 0.42 -11.03 -15.12
N ASP A 6 0.84 -12.08 -15.78
CA ASP A 6 1.32 -13.31 -15.13
C ASP A 6 2.85 -13.26 -15.07
N TYR A 7 3.37 -12.83 -13.92
CA TYR A 7 4.82 -12.76 -13.68
C TYR A 7 5.46 -14.13 -13.41
N TYR A 8 4.65 -15.17 -13.18
CA TYR A 8 5.15 -16.50 -12.77
C TYR A 8 5.34 -17.48 -13.93
N SER A 9 4.78 -17.21 -15.10
CA SER A 9 4.88 -18.13 -16.24
C SER A 9 6.22 -18.12 -16.95
N GLY A 10 7.14 -17.21 -16.61
CA GLY A 10 8.47 -17.11 -17.24
C GLY A 10 8.48 -16.71 -18.73
N LEU A 11 7.30 -16.52 -19.33
CA LEU A 11 7.09 -16.27 -20.75
C LEU A 11 6.88 -14.79 -21.08
N GLY A 12 7.39 -13.86 -20.26
CA GLY A 12 7.29 -12.41 -20.48
C GLY A 12 5.83 -11.93 -20.54
N SER A 13 5.54 -10.76 -20.03
CA SER A 13 4.29 -9.98 -20.01
C SER A 13 3.04 -10.52 -20.74
N ASN A 14 2.69 -11.79 -20.56
CA ASN A 14 1.43 -12.33 -21.08
C ASN A 14 0.29 -11.89 -20.18
N MET A 15 -0.63 -11.11 -20.75
CA MET A 15 -1.85 -10.70 -20.06
C MET A 15 -2.88 -11.81 -20.12
N HIS A 16 -3.20 -12.39 -18.98
CA HIS A 16 -4.26 -13.40 -18.88
C HIS A 16 -5.56 -12.80 -18.34
N ALA A 17 -6.67 -13.26 -18.90
CA ALA A 17 -7.99 -12.93 -18.37
C ALA A 17 -8.18 -13.60 -17.00
N GLY A 18 -8.49 -12.81 -16.00
CA GLY A 18 -8.65 -13.31 -14.63
C GLY A 18 -9.73 -12.57 -13.86
N TYR A 19 -10.08 -13.10 -12.70
CA TYR A 19 -10.88 -12.43 -11.69
C TYR A 19 -9.98 -12.04 -10.54
N ASN A 20 -10.27 -10.92 -9.89
CA ASN A 20 -9.67 -10.57 -8.62
C ASN A 20 -10.53 -11.13 -7.50
N PHE A 21 -9.96 -11.94 -6.61
CA PHE A 21 -10.68 -12.39 -5.44
C PHE A 21 -9.88 -12.12 -4.18
N GLN A 22 -10.58 -11.75 -3.13
CA GLN A 22 -10.04 -11.33 -1.86
C GLN A 22 -10.59 -12.19 -0.75
N LEU A 23 -9.77 -12.43 0.28
CA LEU A 23 -10.14 -13.23 1.43
C LEU A 23 -10.00 -12.43 2.71
N LEU A 24 -11.00 -12.48 3.57
CA LEU A 24 -10.91 -12.06 4.96
C LEU A 24 -10.66 -13.28 5.82
N VAL A 25 -9.48 -13.33 6.42
CA VAL A 25 -9.06 -14.46 7.24
C VAL A 25 -8.87 -13.98 8.69
N SER A 26 -9.40 -14.74 9.64
CA SER A 26 -9.18 -14.52 11.06
C SER A 26 -8.93 -15.83 11.76
N LYS A 27 -7.86 -15.92 12.54
CA LYS A 27 -7.43 -17.14 13.23
C LYS A 27 -7.35 -18.37 12.30
N GLY A 28 -6.94 -18.12 11.05
CA GLY A 28 -6.81 -19.16 10.03
C GLY A 28 -8.12 -19.69 9.43
N ILE A 29 -9.25 -19.07 9.74
CA ILE A 29 -10.56 -19.36 9.14
C ILE A 29 -10.91 -18.26 8.15
N ILE A 30 -11.35 -18.61 6.96
CA ILE A 30 -11.87 -17.67 5.97
C ILE A 30 -13.27 -17.25 6.39
N LEU A 31 -13.43 -16.00 6.80
CA LEU A 31 -14.72 -15.46 7.25
C LEU A 31 -15.52 -14.90 6.09
N HIS A 32 -14.85 -14.34 5.08
CA HIS A 32 -15.50 -13.74 3.94
C HIS A 32 -14.60 -13.80 2.72
N TYR A 33 -15.21 -13.83 1.54
CA TYR A 33 -14.53 -13.73 0.26
C TYR A 33 -15.26 -12.71 -0.62
N PHE A 34 -14.57 -12.14 -1.57
CA PHE A 34 -15.13 -11.21 -2.53
C PHE A 34 -14.49 -11.42 -3.90
N VAL A 35 -15.31 -11.53 -4.92
CA VAL A 35 -14.86 -11.70 -6.31
C VAL A 35 -15.26 -10.48 -7.12
N CYS A 36 -14.33 -9.90 -7.84
CA CYS A 36 -14.56 -8.74 -8.68
C CYS A 36 -13.77 -8.81 -9.99
N GLN A 37 -14.07 -7.87 -10.88
CA GLN A 37 -13.38 -7.72 -12.15
C GLN A 37 -12.40 -6.55 -12.16
N ASP A 38 -12.26 -5.87 -11.03
CA ASP A 38 -11.31 -4.77 -10.89
C ASP A 38 -9.87 -5.27 -10.94
N ARG A 39 -9.05 -4.59 -11.73
CA ARG A 39 -7.62 -4.90 -11.83
C ARG A 39 -6.85 -4.48 -10.59
N ASN A 40 -7.28 -3.40 -9.95
CA ASN A 40 -6.58 -2.75 -8.85
C ASN A 40 -7.31 -2.97 -7.52
N ASP A 41 -6.57 -3.35 -6.50
CA ASP A 41 -7.10 -3.58 -5.15
C ASP A 41 -7.58 -2.28 -4.45
N MET A 42 -7.13 -1.10 -4.92
CA MET A 42 -7.52 0.19 -4.33
C MET A 42 -9.04 0.42 -4.33
N THR A 43 -9.75 -0.09 -5.33
CA THR A 43 -11.20 0.11 -5.49
C THR A 43 -12.03 -0.97 -4.82
N THR A 44 -11.43 -2.05 -4.36
CA THR A 44 -12.14 -3.25 -3.93
C THR A 44 -12.38 -3.35 -2.42
N LEU A 45 -11.65 -2.59 -1.59
CA LEU A 45 -11.77 -2.68 -0.13
C LEU A 45 -13.16 -2.26 0.38
N ILE A 46 -13.66 -1.14 -0.12
CA ILE A 46 -14.97 -0.61 0.31
C ILE A 46 -16.10 -1.59 -0.04
N PRO A 47 -16.28 -2.05 -1.30
CA PRO A 47 -17.29 -3.04 -1.62
C PRO A 47 -17.09 -4.37 -0.88
N PHE A 48 -15.85 -4.80 -0.64
CA PHE A 48 -15.54 -6.00 0.13
C PHE A 48 -16.03 -5.88 1.59
N LEU A 49 -15.69 -4.80 2.28
CA LEU A 49 -16.13 -4.56 3.67
C LEU A 49 -17.63 -4.30 3.76
N SER A 50 -18.22 -3.64 2.76
CA SER A 50 -19.68 -3.43 2.70
C SER A 50 -20.42 -4.75 2.54
N SER A 51 -19.92 -5.65 1.68
CA SER A 51 -20.46 -7.01 1.54
C SER A 51 -20.33 -7.83 2.83
N PHE A 52 -19.21 -7.71 3.53
CA PHE A 52 -19.02 -8.31 4.86
C PHE A 52 -20.06 -7.77 5.86
N ASN A 53 -20.22 -6.45 5.92
CA ASN A 53 -21.19 -5.83 6.82
C ASN A 53 -22.64 -6.23 6.49
N SER A 54 -22.98 -6.36 5.22
CA SER A 54 -24.31 -6.82 4.79
C SER A 54 -24.59 -8.26 5.25
N LEU A 55 -23.55 -9.11 5.31
CA LEU A 55 -23.69 -10.50 5.72
C LEU A 55 -23.75 -10.66 7.25
N TYR A 56 -22.91 -9.92 7.97
CA TYR A 56 -22.73 -10.12 9.42
C TYR A 56 -23.38 -9.04 10.29
N GLY A 57 -23.83 -7.92 9.72
CA GLY A 57 -24.45 -6.80 10.46
C GLY A 57 -23.47 -5.90 11.20
N PHE A 58 -22.16 -6.08 11.02
CA PHE A 58 -21.13 -5.26 11.65
C PHE A 58 -19.83 -5.21 10.81
N PHE A 59 -19.01 -4.20 11.05
CA PHE A 59 -17.65 -4.13 10.50
C PHE A 59 -16.64 -4.78 11.44
N PRO A 60 -15.50 -5.30 10.93
CA PRO A 60 -14.44 -5.83 11.77
C PRO A 60 -13.83 -4.70 12.62
N LYS A 61 -13.59 -4.95 13.91
CA LYS A 61 -12.95 -3.97 14.81
C LYS A 61 -11.52 -3.60 14.39
N ARG A 62 -10.80 -4.53 13.77
CA ARG A 62 -9.41 -4.37 13.33
C ARG A 62 -9.26 -4.95 11.94
N LEU A 63 -8.51 -4.27 11.10
CA LEU A 63 -8.24 -4.68 9.73
C LEU A 63 -6.75 -4.50 9.40
N CYS A 64 -6.09 -5.58 9.00
CA CYS A 64 -4.76 -5.52 8.42
C CYS A 64 -4.83 -5.87 6.94
N ALA A 65 -4.32 -4.99 6.09
CA ALA A 65 -4.33 -5.19 4.65
C ALA A 65 -3.01 -4.75 4.00
N ASP A 66 -2.81 -5.13 2.74
CA ASP A 66 -1.61 -4.79 2.01
C ASP A 66 -1.61 -3.36 1.49
N SER A 67 -0.48 -2.93 0.96
CA SER A 67 -0.27 -1.57 0.43
C SER A 67 -1.19 -1.23 -0.74
N GLY A 68 -1.66 -2.23 -1.50
CA GLY A 68 -2.65 -2.05 -2.56
C GLY A 68 -3.96 -1.39 -2.10
N TYR A 69 -4.27 -1.43 -0.81
CA TYR A 69 -5.48 -0.84 -0.23
C TYR A 69 -5.28 0.55 0.38
N GLY A 70 -4.08 1.12 0.32
CA GLY A 70 -3.69 2.37 1.00
C GLY A 70 -4.19 3.67 0.34
N SER A 71 -5.33 3.68 -0.33
CA SER A 71 -5.92 4.89 -0.92
C SER A 71 -6.57 5.80 0.12
N PHE A 72 -6.72 7.10 -0.20
CA PHE A 72 -7.43 8.03 0.66
C PHE A 72 -8.85 7.58 0.97
N SER A 73 -9.60 7.18 -0.06
CA SER A 73 -10.99 6.75 0.11
C SER A 73 -11.11 5.52 1.05
N ASN A 74 -10.17 4.59 0.96
CA ASN A 74 -10.15 3.42 1.83
C ASN A 74 -9.80 3.78 3.27
N LEU A 75 -8.79 4.63 3.49
CA LEU A 75 -8.42 5.10 4.83
C LEU A 75 -9.55 5.91 5.47
N GLN A 76 -10.21 6.77 4.70
CA GLN A 76 -11.37 7.52 5.17
C GLN A 76 -12.52 6.58 5.54
N PHE A 77 -12.85 5.62 4.68
CA PHE A 77 -13.92 4.65 4.94
C PHE A 77 -13.68 3.84 6.22
N VAL A 78 -12.47 3.32 6.43
CA VAL A 78 -12.17 2.54 7.64
C VAL A 78 -12.20 3.42 8.90
N TYR A 79 -11.78 4.68 8.80
CA TYR A 79 -11.85 5.65 9.89
C TYR A 79 -13.31 5.97 10.24
N ASP A 80 -14.13 6.31 9.27
CA ASP A 80 -15.54 6.68 9.44
C ASP A 80 -16.38 5.53 10.04
N ASN A 81 -15.98 4.29 9.77
CA ASN A 81 -16.63 3.09 10.32
C ASN A 81 -15.98 2.55 11.60
N ASN A 82 -15.11 3.32 12.25
CA ASN A 82 -14.41 2.96 13.49
C ASN A 82 -13.61 1.64 13.39
N ILE A 83 -13.06 1.35 12.22
CA ILE A 83 -12.21 0.19 11.98
C ILE A 83 -10.76 0.59 12.30
N HIS A 84 -10.14 -0.03 13.28
CA HIS A 84 -8.73 0.20 13.58
C HIS A 84 -7.86 -0.43 12.49
N SER A 85 -7.32 0.40 11.60
CA SER A 85 -6.63 -0.05 10.39
C SER A 85 -5.13 -0.19 10.59
N PHE A 86 -4.56 -1.22 9.93
CA PHE A 86 -3.14 -1.53 9.82
C PHE A 86 -2.82 -1.80 8.35
N ILE A 87 -3.04 -0.80 7.50
CA ILE A 87 -2.88 -0.90 6.04
C ILE A 87 -1.49 -0.36 5.67
N LYS A 88 -0.63 -1.18 5.07
CA LYS A 88 0.69 -0.72 4.61
C LYS A 88 0.53 0.41 3.59
N THR A 89 1.37 1.44 3.69
CA THR A 89 1.45 2.48 2.66
C THR A 89 2.23 1.98 1.45
N LEU A 90 2.02 2.57 0.27
CA LEU A 90 2.73 2.19 -0.96
C LEU A 90 4.26 2.29 -0.83
N ASP A 91 4.72 3.21 -0.01
CA ASP A 91 6.14 3.45 0.26
C ASP A 91 6.64 2.77 1.56
N TRP A 92 5.88 1.82 2.12
CA TRP A 92 6.17 1.19 3.40
C TRP A 92 7.58 0.59 3.49
N ALA A 93 8.00 -0.16 2.46
CA ALA A 93 9.35 -0.74 2.43
C ALA A 93 10.43 0.35 2.44
N SER A 94 10.23 1.42 1.68
CA SER A 94 11.18 2.54 1.63
C SER A 94 11.18 3.38 2.91
N LEU A 95 10.05 3.45 3.63
CA LEU A 95 10.00 4.07 4.95
C LEU A 95 10.81 3.27 5.98
N LEU A 96 10.65 1.94 6.00
CA LEU A 96 11.39 1.06 6.91
C LEU A 96 12.90 1.03 6.63
N SER A 97 13.33 1.10 5.36
CA SER A 97 14.74 1.15 5.00
C SER A 97 15.37 2.54 5.18
N GLY A 98 14.57 3.56 5.47
CA GLY A 98 15.02 4.96 5.51
C GLY A 98 15.38 5.55 4.14
N ASP A 99 14.98 4.89 3.05
CA ASP A 99 15.23 5.34 1.68
C ASP A 99 14.14 6.30 1.16
N SER A 100 13.00 6.38 1.85
CA SER A 100 11.93 7.35 1.59
C SER A 100 12.05 8.54 2.52
N ILE A 101 11.83 9.73 1.96
CA ILE A 101 11.79 10.97 2.72
C ILE A 101 10.43 11.60 2.55
N GLN A 102 9.85 12.00 3.67
CA GLN A 102 8.67 12.83 3.68
C GLN A 102 9.07 14.26 3.27
N LEU A 103 8.62 14.69 2.10
CA LEU A 103 9.02 15.97 1.50
C LEU A 103 8.35 17.18 2.14
N PHE A 104 7.28 16.95 2.90
CA PHE A 104 6.50 17.98 3.60
C PHE A 104 5.83 17.39 4.83
N HIS A 105 5.39 18.26 5.73
CA HIS A 105 4.52 17.93 6.86
C HIS A 105 3.51 19.06 7.08
N PHE A 106 2.44 18.76 7.80
CA PHE A 106 1.49 19.74 8.28
C PHE A 106 1.73 20.00 9.76
N ASP A 107 1.55 21.25 10.18
CA ASP A 107 1.50 21.63 11.60
C ASP A 107 0.08 21.43 12.18
N GLU A 108 -0.10 21.77 13.45
CA GLU A 108 -1.39 21.68 14.16
C GLU A 108 -2.47 22.58 13.56
N ASN A 109 -2.07 23.64 12.85
CA ASN A 109 -2.97 24.59 12.19
C ASN A 109 -3.22 24.24 10.72
N ASN A 110 -2.84 23.03 10.27
CA ASN A 110 -2.93 22.60 8.87
C ASN A 110 -2.13 23.45 7.87
N ASN A 111 -1.06 24.12 8.32
CA ASN A 111 -0.11 24.75 7.41
C ASN A 111 0.88 23.71 6.91
N LEU A 112 1.16 23.71 5.60
CA LEU A 112 2.14 22.82 5.01
C LEU A 112 3.55 23.44 5.10
N PHE A 113 4.49 22.65 5.60
CA PHE A 113 5.92 22.98 5.62
C PHE A 113 6.70 21.98 4.76
N CYS A 114 7.65 22.49 3.98
CA CYS A 114 8.54 21.62 3.19
C CYS A 114 9.68 21.05 4.06
N LEU A 115 10.47 20.13 3.51
CA LEU A 115 11.63 19.50 4.16
C LEU A 115 12.67 20.50 4.73
N ASN A 116 12.68 21.74 4.21
CA ASN A 116 13.55 22.83 4.71
C ASN A 116 12.79 23.78 5.66
N ASN A 117 11.70 23.35 6.26
CA ASN A 117 10.85 24.10 7.19
C ASN A 117 10.36 25.45 6.64
N LYS A 118 10.18 25.57 5.33
CA LYS A 118 9.51 26.73 4.74
C LYS A 118 8.02 26.46 4.67
N MET A 119 7.24 27.41 5.17
CA MET A 119 5.78 27.38 5.07
C MET A 119 5.36 27.57 3.61
N ALA A 120 4.40 26.78 3.16
CA ALA A 120 3.83 26.89 1.84
C ALA A 120 2.64 27.86 1.82
N GLN A 121 2.49 28.53 0.70
CA GLN A 121 1.28 29.28 0.39
C GLN A 121 0.25 28.32 -0.22
N LYS A 122 -0.93 28.23 0.36
CA LYS A 122 -2.05 27.52 -0.25
C LYS A 122 -2.55 28.30 -1.45
N LEU A 123 -2.78 27.62 -2.57
CA LEU A 123 -3.25 28.21 -3.81
C LEU A 123 -4.68 27.78 -4.07
N ASP A 124 -5.51 28.74 -4.50
CA ASP A 124 -6.87 28.47 -4.95
C ASP A 124 -6.93 27.92 -6.38
N TYR A 125 -5.84 28.13 -7.14
CA TYR A 125 -5.74 27.78 -8.54
C TYR A 125 -4.29 27.47 -8.93
N TYR A 126 -4.08 26.43 -9.78
CA TYR A 126 -2.77 26.11 -10.33
C TYR A 126 -2.86 25.50 -11.74
N PHE A 127 -2.33 26.23 -12.75
CA PHE A 127 -2.26 25.80 -14.16
C PHE A 127 -3.58 25.23 -14.73
N GLY A 128 -4.68 25.95 -14.56
CA GLY A 128 -5.98 25.49 -15.03
C GLY A 128 -6.63 24.40 -14.18
N ARG A 129 -6.00 24.02 -13.09
CA ARG A 129 -6.52 23.04 -12.14
C ARG A 129 -7.06 23.73 -10.91
N HIS A 130 -8.33 23.57 -10.65
CA HIS A 130 -8.93 23.94 -9.36
C HIS A 130 -8.74 22.80 -8.35
N PRO A 131 -8.62 23.11 -7.04
CA PRO A 131 -8.65 22.09 -6.01
C PRO A 131 -9.94 21.25 -6.15
N HIS A 132 -9.78 19.97 -6.46
CA HIS A 132 -10.91 19.05 -6.57
C HIS A 132 -11.23 18.51 -5.19
N GLY A 133 -12.11 19.20 -4.45
CA GLY A 133 -12.71 18.77 -3.19
C GLY A 133 -11.73 18.27 -2.11
N LYS A 134 -11.04 17.19 -2.39
CA LYS A 134 -10.13 16.50 -1.47
C LYS A 134 -8.67 16.95 -1.54
N TYR A 135 -8.23 17.66 -2.59
CA TYR A 135 -6.83 18.05 -2.79
C TYR A 135 -6.69 19.55 -2.95
N SER A 136 -5.63 20.10 -2.36
CA SER A 136 -5.23 21.50 -2.47
C SER A 136 -3.82 21.60 -3.00
N PHE A 137 -3.48 22.76 -3.56
CA PHE A 137 -2.14 23.07 -4.07
C PHE A 137 -1.41 23.97 -3.08
N TYR A 138 -0.15 23.63 -2.83
CA TYR A 138 0.70 24.35 -1.88
C TYR A 138 2.01 24.74 -2.55
N LEU A 139 2.27 26.05 -2.66
CA LEU A 139 3.45 26.61 -3.32
C LEU A 139 4.54 26.89 -2.30
N ILE A 140 5.74 26.40 -2.58
CA ILE A 140 6.98 26.78 -1.90
C ILE A 140 7.85 27.57 -2.89
N SER A 141 8.16 28.79 -2.57
CA SER A 141 9.04 29.66 -3.37
C SER A 141 10.48 29.68 -2.86
N TYR A 142 11.39 30.29 -3.66
CA TYR A 142 12.82 30.43 -3.34
C TYR A 142 13.55 29.10 -3.10
N CYS A 143 13.33 28.13 -3.98
CA CYS A 143 13.97 26.81 -3.91
C CYS A 143 15.37 26.78 -4.56
N HIS A 144 15.85 27.86 -5.19
CA HIS A 144 17.11 27.86 -5.96
C HIS A 144 18.36 27.54 -5.13
N ARG A 145 18.44 27.99 -3.87
CA ARG A 145 19.56 27.75 -2.93
C ARG A 145 19.21 26.68 -1.88
N CYS A 146 18.14 25.90 -2.06
CA CYS A 146 17.73 24.91 -1.08
C CYS A 146 18.68 23.71 -1.08
N LYS A 147 19.22 23.35 0.08
CA LYS A 147 20.11 22.19 0.25
C LYS A 147 19.45 20.84 -0.11
N PHE A 148 18.12 20.76 -0.01
CA PHE A 148 17.35 19.57 -0.34
C PHE A 148 16.78 19.57 -1.75
N LYS A 149 17.16 20.52 -2.60
CA LYS A 149 16.59 20.70 -3.94
C LYS A 149 16.68 19.44 -4.80
N SER A 150 17.84 18.75 -4.79
CA SER A 150 18.06 17.54 -5.57
C SER A 150 17.13 16.39 -5.17
N ILE A 151 16.81 16.26 -3.91
CA ILE A 151 15.90 15.26 -3.37
C ILE A 151 14.46 15.67 -3.63
N CYS A 152 14.09 16.90 -3.25
CA CYS A 152 12.73 17.39 -3.33
C CYS A 152 12.21 17.50 -4.77
N GLN A 153 13.06 17.82 -5.73
CA GLN A 153 12.70 18.02 -7.14
C GLN A 153 13.12 16.85 -8.06
N LYS A 154 13.48 15.70 -7.49
CA LYS A 154 13.97 14.54 -8.24
C LYS A 154 13.01 14.06 -9.33
N SER A 155 11.72 14.09 -9.06
CA SER A 155 10.67 13.66 -9.99
C SER A 155 10.29 14.72 -11.03
N LEU A 156 10.82 15.95 -10.94
CA LEU A 156 10.50 17.01 -11.86
C LEU A 156 11.38 16.93 -13.11
N LYS A 157 10.79 17.16 -14.29
CA LYS A 157 11.51 17.20 -15.57
C LYS A 157 12.55 18.34 -15.64
N SER A 158 12.29 19.44 -14.93
CA SER A 158 13.23 20.56 -14.78
C SER A 158 13.28 21.04 -13.33
N ILE A 159 14.47 21.49 -12.92
CA ILE A 159 14.68 22.08 -11.60
C ILE A 159 14.16 23.52 -11.64
N LYS A 160 13.13 23.80 -10.85
CA LYS A 160 12.49 25.11 -10.75
C LYS A 160 12.91 25.86 -9.48
N ASN A 161 12.69 27.16 -9.45
CA ASN A 161 12.83 27.97 -8.25
C ASN A 161 11.69 27.78 -7.24
N GLU A 162 10.65 27.08 -7.67
CA GLU A 162 9.42 26.84 -6.91
C GLU A 162 9.09 25.36 -6.89
N ARG A 163 8.36 24.93 -5.87
CA ARG A 163 7.78 23.58 -5.77
C ARG A 163 6.32 23.69 -5.39
N VAL A 164 5.47 23.05 -6.17
CA VAL A 164 4.06 22.88 -5.82
C VAL A 164 3.84 21.45 -5.34
N PHE A 165 3.18 21.32 -4.21
CA PHE A 165 2.67 20.06 -3.67
C PHE A 165 1.17 20.03 -3.88
N GLU A 166 0.68 18.95 -4.48
CA GLU A 166 -0.74 18.62 -4.57
C GLU A 166 -1.01 17.58 -3.49
N THR A 167 -1.73 17.96 -2.45
CA THR A 167 -1.98 17.09 -1.30
C THR A 167 -3.22 17.52 -0.52
N ASN A 168 -3.59 16.71 0.47
CA ASN A 168 -4.73 16.92 1.34
C ASN A 168 -4.33 16.68 2.79
N SER A 169 -4.65 17.61 3.68
CA SER A 169 -4.34 17.53 5.11
C SER A 169 -5.01 16.32 5.78
N ASP A 170 -6.26 16.01 5.40
CA ASP A 170 -7.00 14.90 5.99
C ASP A 170 -6.39 13.56 5.60
N PHE A 171 -6.00 13.42 4.32
CA PHE A 171 -5.27 12.24 3.86
C PHE A 171 -3.94 12.08 4.57
N TYR A 172 -3.22 13.20 4.74
CA TYR A 172 -1.97 13.19 5.49
C TYR A 172 -2.19 12.70 6.93
N SER A 173 -3.19 13.25 7.63
CA SER A 173 -3.51 12.89 9.02
C SER A 173 -3.92 11.42 9.16
N LEU A 174 -4.81 10.93 8.28
CA LEU A 174 -5.23 9.52 8.25
C LEU A 174 -4.05 8.59 7.95
N ARG A 175 -3.17 8.98 7.03
CA ARG A 175 -1.97 8.23 6.71
C ARG A 175 -1.00 8.17 7.91
N GLN A 176 -0.80 9.28 8.63
CA GLN A 176 0.04 9.30 9.84
C GLN A 176 -0.54 8.43 10.95
N LEU A 177 -1.85 8.53 11.19
CA LEU A 177 -2.56 7.67 12.15
C LEU A 177 -2.36 6.19 11.81
N ASN A 178 -2.54 5.81 10.56
CA ASN A 178 -2.36 4.45 10.10
C ASN A 178 -0.90 3.96 10.20
N ILE A 179 0.09 4.82 9.92
CA ILE A 179 1.51 4.52 10.12
C ILE A 179 1.80 4.30 11.61
N ASN A 180 1.30 5.15 12.49
CA ASN A 180 1.47 4.99 13.94
C ASN A 180 0.86 3.67 14.42
N ASN A 181 -0.32 3.30 13.91
CA ASN A 181 -0.93 2.01 14.18
C ASN A 181 -0.02 0.85 13.74
N LEU A 182 0.54 0.92 12.52
CA LEU A 182 1.44 -0.11 11.98
C LEU A 182 2.70 -0.30 12.82
N LEU A 183 3.23 0.77 13.41
CA LEU A 183 4.46 0.76 14.22
C LEU A 183 4.20 0.35 15.67
N SER A 184 2.94 0.32 16.12
CA SER A 184 2.57 -0.13 17.45
C SER A 184 2.83 -1.62 17.65
N PRO A 185 2.99 -2.12 18.91
CA PRO A 185 3.11 -3.55 19.18
C PRO A 185 1.97 -4.36 18.52
N LYS A 186 0.75 -3.84 18.60
CA LYS A 186 -0.41 -4.48 17.94
C LYS A 186 -0.31 -4.46 16.42
N GLY A 187 0.25 -3.41 15.83
CA GLY A 187 0.49 -3.32 14.39
C GLY A 187 1.51 -4.34 13.91
N ILE A 188 2.58 -4.55 14.67
CA ILE A 188 3.60 -5.58 14.37
C ILE A 188 2.94 -6.96 14.40
N GLU A 189 2.20 -7.28 15.45
CA GLU A 189 1.44 -8.53 15.58
C GLU A 189 0.49 -8.73 14.38
N MET A 190 -0.29 -7.71 14.03
CA MET A 190 -1.26 -7.77 12.93
C MET A 190 -0.59 -8.00 11.58
N ARG A 191 0.57 -7.35 11.32
CA ARG A 191 1.32 -7.52 10.07
C ARG A 191 1.88 -8.94 9.93
N VAL A 192 2.44 -9.50 10.99
CA VAL A 192 2.98 -10.87 11.00
C VAL A 192 1.85 -11.88 10.84
N ASN A 193 0.77 -11.73 11.62
CA ASN A 193 -0.40 -12.60 11.53
C ASN A 193 -1.06 -12.56 10.15
N ARG A 194 -1.13 -11.40 9.49
CA ARG A 194 -1.66 -11.29 8.13
C ARG A 194 -0.85 -12.14 7.16
N SER A 195 0.48 -12.01 7.18
CA SER A 195 1.34 -12.81 6.30
C SER A 195 1.09 -14.31 6.51
N SER A 196 1.14 -14.77 7.76
CA SER A 196 0.95 -16.20 8.07
C SER A 196 -0.45 -16.70 7.73
N GLN A 197 -1.49 -15.91 7.99
CA GLN A 197 -2.89 -16.36 7.82
C GLN A 197 -3.37 -16.25 6.38
N VAL A 198 -3.17 -15.11 5.73
CA VAL A 198 -3.70 -14.87 4.39
C VAL A 198 -2.85 -15.58 3.34
N GLU A 199 -1.54 -15.42 3.40
CA GLU A 199 -0.63 -16.11 2.46
C GLU A 199 -0.66 -17.63 2.68
N GLY A 200 -0.76 -18.07 3.94
CA GLY A 200 -0.96 -19.48 4.28
C GLY A 200 -2.28 -20.04 3.75
N ALA A 201 -3.39 -19.28 3.81
CA ALA A 201 -4.65 -19.71 3.22
C ALA A 201 -4.57 -19.86 1.70
N PHE A 202 -3.97 -18.89 1.02
CA PHE A 202 -3.72 -18.98 -0.43
C PHE A 202 -2.76 -20.13 -0.78
N GLY A 203 -1.72 -20.37 0.02
CA GLY A 203 -0.80 -21.48 -0.16
C GLY A 203 -1.52 -22.83 -0.08
N VAL A 204 -2.33 -23.05 0.95
CA VAL A 204 -3.14 -24.28 1.08
C VAL A 204 -4.11 -24.44 -0.09
N ILE A 205 -4.82 -23.38 -0.48
CA ILE A 205 -5.76 -23.44 -1.61
C ILE A 205 -5.05 -23.83 -2.90
N LYS A 206 -3.90 -23.22 -3.18
CA LYS A 206 -3.17 -23.45 -4.43
C LYS A 206 -2.38 -24.75 -4.44
N GLN A 207 -1.68 -25.08 -3.36
CA GLN A 207 -0.75 -26.20 -3.31
C GLN A 207 -1.39 -27.48 -2.76
N ASP A 208 -2.09 -27.40 -1.61
CA ASP A 208 -2.63 -28.58 -0.96
C ASP A 208 -3.97 -29.01 -1.56
N MET A 209 -4.78 -28.06 -2.07
CA MET A 209 -6.08 -28.33 -2.70
C MET A 209 -6.01 -28.33 -4.22
N ASP A 210 -4.82 -28.08 -4.79
CA ASP A 210 -4.57 -28.07 -6.25
C ASP A 210 -5.53 -27.15 -7.03
N TYR A 211 -5.91 -26.02 -6.38
CA TYR A 211 -6.79 -25.04 -6.97
C TYR A 211 -6.00 -23.85 -7.50
N GLU A 212 -5.42 -24.01 -8.67
CA GLU A 212 -4.55 -22.98 -9.29
C GLU A 212 -5.34 -21.98 -10.13
N ARG A 213 -6.44 -22.39 -10.76
CA ARG A 213 -7.19 -21.57 -11.72
C ARG A 213 -8.69 -21.72 -11.57
N VAL A 214 -9.40 -20.61 -11.75
CA VAL A 214 -10.85 -20.56 -11.85
C VAL A 214 -11.31 -21.32 -13.11
N ARG A 215 -12.27 -22.22 -12.97
CA ARG A 215 -12.79 -23.06 -14.05
C ARG A 215 -14.07 -22.51 -14.68
N ARG A 216 -14.80 -21.66 -13.96
CA ARG A 216 -16.07 -21.09 -14.38
C ARG A 216 -15.89 -19.71 -15.04
N LYS A 217 -16.93 -19.28 -15.75
CA LYS A 217 -17.04 -17.94 -16.35
C LYS A 217 -18.30 -17.25 -15.83
N GLY A 218 -18.27 -15.90 -15.77
CA GLY A 218 -19.31 -15.08 -15.16
C GLY A 218 -19.08 -14.91 -13.66
N ILE A 219 -19.40 -13.70 -13.15
CA ILE A 219 -19.07 -13.30 -11.78
C ILE A 219 -19.78 -14.21 -10.75
N ASP A 220 -21.03 -14.52 -10.98
CA ASP A 220 -21.86 -15.33 -10.06
C ASP A 220 -21.36 -16.78 -9.99
N ASN A 221 -21.05 -17.38 -11.15
CA ASN A 221 -20.52 -18.73 -11.22
C ASN A 221 -19.13 -18.82 -10.58
N VAL A 222 -18.27 -17.83 -10.81
CA VAL A 222 -16.95 -17.77 -10.19
C VAL A 222 -17.08 -17.53 -8.69
N SER A 223 -18.00 -16.69 -8.26
CA SER A 223 -18.26 -16.46 -6.83
C SER A 223 -18.72 -17.75 -6.13
N ALA A 224 -19.62 -18.51 -6.76
CA ALA A 224 -20.05 -19.81 -6.24
C ALA A 224 -18.88 -20.83 -6.19
N GLU A 225 -18.03 -20.85 -7.21
CA GLU A 225 -16.83 -21.70 -7.23
C GLU A 225 -15.86 -21.34 -6.09
N ILE A 226 -15.54 -20.06 -5.89
CA ILE A 226 -14.69 -19.58 -4.81
C ILE A 226 -15.33 -19.86 -3.44
N MET A 227 -16.66 -19.75 -3.31
CA MET A 227 -17.38 -20.13 -2.08
C MET A 227 -17.11 -21.59 -1.70
N LEU A 228 -17.22 -22.50 -2.65
CA LEU A 228 -16.97 -23.93 -2.40
C LEU A 228 -15.51 -24.20 -2.02
N VAL A 229 -14.56 -23.50 -2.65
CA VAL A 229 -13.13 -23.58 -2.29
C VAL A 229 -12.91 -23.10 -0.86
N CYS A 230 -13.49 -21.96 -0.48
CA CYS A 230 -13.39 -21.42 0.88
C CYS A 230 -14.04 -22.35 1.92
N LEU A 231 -15.18 -22.95 1.58
CA LEU A 231 -15.86 -23.94 2.43
C LEU A 231 -14.97 -25.19 2.63
N GLY A 232 -14.41 -25.74 1.56
CA GLY A 232 -13.50 -26.89 1.63
C GLY A 232 -12.27 -26.59 2.49
N TYR A 233 -11.66 -25.40 2.32
CA TYR A 233 -10.58 -24.93 3.17
C TYR A 233 -10.98 -24.87 4.65
N ASN A 234 -12.13 -24.29 4.96
CA ASN A 234 -12.61 -24.15 6.34
C ASN A 234 -12.94 -25.52 6.97
N ILE A 235 -13.55 -26.45 6.23
CA ILE A 235 -13.81 -27.83 6.69
C ILE A 235 -12.49 -28.54 7.01
N ARG A 236 -11.51 -28.47 6.09
CA ARG A 236 -10.16 -29.03 6.34
C ARG A 236 -9.54 -28.43 7.59
N LYS A 237 -9.62 -27.11 7.75
CA LYS A 237 -9.10 -26.43 8.93
C LYS A 237 -9.78 -26.85 10.22
N LEU A 238 -11.11 -26.96 10.19
CA LEU A 238 -11.91 -27.46 11.34
C LEU A 238 -11.50 -28.88 11.73
N PHE A 239 -11.36 -29.78 10.74
CA PHE A 239 -10.89 -31.13 10.99
C PHE A 239 -9.51 -31.18 11.68
N LEU A 240 -8.57 -30.37 11.21
CA LEU A 240 -7.24 -30.27 11.83
C LEU A 240 -7.28 -29.72 13.25
N LEU A 241 -8.19 -28.79 13.54
CA LEU A 241 -8.40 -28.25 14.88
C LEU A 241 -8.99 -29.32 15.83
N LEU A 242 -10.04 -30.01 15.39
CA LEU A 242 -10.69 -31.06 16.18
C LEU A 242 -9.78 -32.27 16.43
N SER A 243 -8.90 -32.58 15.50
CA SER A 243 -7.90 -33.66 15.65
C SER A 243 -6.65 -33.25 16.44
N GLY A 244 -6.59 -32.00 16.96
CA GLY A 244 -5.43 -31.49 17.71
C GLY A 244 -4.18 -31.24 16.85
N LYS A 245 -4.28 -31.39 15.51
CA LYS A 245 -3.16 -31.19 14.57
C LYS A 245 -2.94 -29.73 14.17
N ALA A 246 -3.86 -28.83 14.54
CA ALA A 246 -3.70 -27.38 14.35
C ALA A 246 -4.18 -26.62 15.58
N LYS A 247 -3.74 -25.37 15.73
CA LYS A 247 -4.16 -24.44 16.77
C LYS A 247 -4.82 -23.21 16.15
N LEU A 248 -5.77 -22.61 16.86
CA LEU A 248 -6.36 -21.31 16.46
C LEU A 248 -5.44 -20.13 16.73
N ASP A 249 -4.53 -20.29 17.69
CA ASP A 249 -3.57 -19.27 18.05
C ASP A 249 -2.42 -19.30 17.03
N TYR A 250 -2.60 -18.52 15.99
CA TYR A 250 -1.52 -18.18 15.07
C TYR A 250 -0.66 -17.14 15.78
N TRP A 251 0.45 -17.60 16.26
CA TRP A 251 1.52 -16.79 16.76
C TRP A 251 1.14 -15.82 17.89
N VAL A 252 1.31 -16.26 19.10
CA VAL A 252 1.54 -15.38 20.24
C VAL A 252 3.03 -15.03 20.19
N ALA A 253 3.37 -13.81 19.90
CA ALA A 253 4.74 -13.36 20.11
C ALA A 253 5.07 -13.54 21.59
N PRO A 254 6.01 -14.38 21.96
CA PRO A 254 6.47 -14.46 23.35
C PRO A 254 7.35 -13.27 23.73
N ILE A 255 7.43 -12.28 22.85
CA ILE A 255 8.29 -11.11 22.97
C ILE A 255 7.43 -9.94 23.41
N ASP A 256 7.91 -9.22 24.39
CA ASP A 256 7.40 -7.89 24.74
C ASP A 256 7.62 -6.98 23.51
N LEU A 257 6.61 -6.95 22.65
CA LEU A 257 6.66 -6.18 21.40
C LEU A 257 6.65 -4.70 21.74
N GLN A 258 7.81 -4.09 21.66
CA GLN A 258 7.93 -2.64 21.76
C GLN A 258 7.46 -1.98 20.46
N SER A 259 6.99 -0.74 20.57
CA SER A 259 6.65 0.06 19.38
C SER A 259 7.88 0.25 18.49
N GLU A 260 7.72 0.01 17.21
CA GLU A 260 8.74 0.34 16.21
C GLU A 260 8.77 1.86 15.98
N SER A 261 9.92 2.39 15.62
CA SER A 261 10.05 3.74 15.09
C SER A 261 10.57 3.69 13.67
N LEU A 262 10.13 4.62 12.84
CA LEU A 262 10.72 4.77 11.51
C LEU A 262 12.16 5.25 11.66
N PRO A 263 13.11 4.70 10.90
CA PRO A 263 14.48 5.17 10.91
C PRO A 263 14.51 6.62 10.42
N ILE A 264 15.32 7.44 11.08
CA ILE A 264 15.56 8.83 10.63
C ILE A 264 16.26 8.72 9.25
N PRO A 265 15.67 9.28 8.18
CA PRO A 265 16.27 9.20 6.86
C PRO A 265 17.66 9.81 6.85
N ASN A 266 18.66 9.05 6.39
CA ASN A 266 20.03 9.56 6.27
C ASN A 266 20.13 10.49 5.06
N LEU A 267 19.82 11.77 5.27
CA LEU A 267 19.82 12.81 4.24
C LEU A 267 21.17 12.89 3.50
N ASN A 268 22.29 12.69 4.19
CA ASN A 268 23.61 12.71 3.58
C ASN A 268 23.85 11.53 2.63
N LYS A 269 23.35 10.33 2.99
CA LYS A 269 23.40 9.16 2.12
C LYS A 269 22.58 9.37 0.85
N LEU A 270 21.41 9.95 0.98
CA LEU A 270 20.49 10.23 -0.13
C LEU A 270 21.05 11.34 -1.05
N LEU A 271 21.64 12.38 -0.51
CA LEU A 271 22.33 13.42 -1.28
C LEU A 271 23.54 12.86 -2.04
N LYS A 272 24.36 11.99 -1.42
CA LYS A 272 25.52 11.34 -2.05
C LYS A 272 25.13 10.36 -3.16
N THR A 273 24.04 9.63 -3.02
CA THR A 273 23.53 8.73 -4.07
C THR A 273 23.04 9.48 -5.29
N GLU A 274 22.46 10.64 -5.12
CA GLU A 274 22.05 11.52 -6.23
C GLU A 274 23.25 12.11 -6.98
N SER A 275 24.30 12.52 -6.28
CA SER A 275 25.53 13.03 -6.91
C SER A 275 26.23 11.96 -7.74
N LYS A 276 26.31 10.70 -7.27
CA LYS A 276 26.87 9.57 -8.01
C LYS A 276 26.07 9.19 -9.26
N LYS A 277 24.74 9.29 -9.22
CA LYS A 277 23.88 9.04 -10.40
C LYS A 277 24.06 10.12 -11.46
N LYS A 278 24.20 11.39 -11.07
CA LYS A 278 24.50 12.49 -12.01
C LYS A 278 25.87 12.32 -12.68
N GLY A 279 26.88 11.90 -11.94
CA GLY A 279 28.22 11.64 -12.49
C GLY A 279 28.23 10.49 -13.52
N LYS A 280 27.51 9.37 -13.27
CA LYS A 280 27.39 8.26 -14.24
C LYS A 280 26.65 8.66 -15.51
N ASN A 281 25.59 9.46 -15.41
CA ASN A 281 24.85 9.94 -16.58
C ASN A 281 25.62 11.00 -17.39
N ALA A 282 26.51 11.76 -16.76
CA ALA A 282 27.41 12.69 -17.46
C ALA A 282 28.49 11.93 -18.23
N SER A 283 29.09 10.88 -17.66
CA SER A 283 30.08 10.05 -18.32
C SER A 283 29.51 9.23 -19.51
N LEU A 284 28.27 8.77 -19.40
CA LEU A 284 27.58 8.10 -20.51
C LEU A 284 27.24 9.05 -21.67
N ARG A 285 26.93 10.32 -21.40
CA ARG A 285 26.69 11.32 -22.45
C ARG A 285 27.97 11.76 -23.19
N THR A 286 29.12 11.77 -22.53
CA THR A 286 30.41 12.04 -23.17
C THR A 286 30.86 10.87 -24.03
N SER A 287 30.64 9.61 -23.62
CA SER A 287 30.98 8.44 -24.42
C SER A 287 30.09 8.28 -25.69
N TYR A 288 28.85 8.77 -25.65
CA TYR A 288 27.97 8.76 -26.84
C TYR A 288 28.32 9.85 -27.87
N LYS A 289 28.90 10.99 -27.43
CA LYS A 289 29.37 12.03 -28.38
C LYS A 289 30.64 11.63 -29.13
N HIS A 290 31.49 10.79 -28.56
CA HIS A 290 32.71 10.30 -29.24
C HIS A 290 32.45 9.16 -30.24
N LYS A 291 31.27 8.51 -30.24
CA LYS A 291 30.90 7.46 -31.21
C LYS A 291 30.17 7.96 -32.46
N LYS A 292 29.82 9.22 -32.55
CA LYS A 292 29.15 9.84 -33.75
C LYS A 292 30.08 10.71 -34.58
N GLY A 293 31.39 10.65 -34.36
CA GLY A 293 32.42 11.37 -35.12
C GLY A 293 33.47 10.43 -35.75
N ARG A 294 33.02 9.29 -36.31
CA ARG A 294 33.85 8.49 -37.24
C ARG A 294 32.97 7.91 -38.33
#